data_6a064e80e5c48e2caa2283aecbc2a21e
#
_entry.id   6a064e80e5c48e2caa2283aecbc2a21e
#
_cell.length_a   1.000
_cell.length_b   1.000
_cell.length_c   1.000
_cell.angle_alpha   90.00
_cell.angle_beta   90.00
_cell.angle_gamma   90.00
#
_symmetry.space_group_name_H-M   'P 1'
#
loop_
_entity.id
_entity.type
_entity.pdbx_description
1 polymer ?
#
loop_
_entity_poly.entity_id
_entity_poly.type
_entity_poly.pdbx_seq_one_letter_code
_entity_poly.pdbx_strand_id
1 'polypeptide(L)'
;VRYSNTYYFYRLGWTGLNVDALPGTANLFRRMRPKDITVECGIGAKEGFLTYFAFNDPALNTFSAQEAERKNHPPYHVVNKVQLPVMTLAKLLDQQLPKGMAIDFMTVDTEGLDHDVIASNDWDRYRPKVVLVELLNTGIADLPSNPTARLLQGQRYQLYAKTCNTFFFVAQEAAHRWNVQSA
;
A
#
# COMPACT_ATOMS: atom_id res chain seq x y z
N VAL A 1 -13.23 -11.82 2.05
CA VAL A 1 -12.78 -10.57 1.43
C VAL A 1 -13.00 -9.40 2.38
N ARG A 2 -12.83 -9.69 3.66
CA ARG A 2 -12.89 -8.70 4.73
C ARG A 2 -11.70 -7.74 4.56
N TYR A 3 -11.94 -6.44 4.70
CA TYR A 3 -10.93 -5.36 4.60
C TYR A 3 -10.28 -5.13 3.22
N SER A 4 -10.83 -5.60 2.11
CA SER A 4 -10.24 -5.36 0.79
C SER A 4 -10.75 -4.07 0.15
N ASN A 5 -9.87 -3.10 -0.05
CA ASN A 5 -10.14 -1.86 -0.79
C ASN A 5 -10.36 -2.07 -2.30
N THR A 6 -9.95 -3.22 -2.83
CA THR A 6 -9.92 -3.48 -4.29
C THR A 6 -10.94 -4.52 -4.76
N TYR A 7 -11.55 -5.31 -3.87
CA TYR A 7 -12.43 -6.40 -4.27
C TYR A 7 -13.71 -5.93 -4.98
N TYR A 8 -14.25 -4.78 -4.59
CA TYR A 8 -15.42 -4.21 -5.26
C TYR A 8 -15.12 -3.92 -6.74
N PHE A 9 -13.98 -3.31 -7.04
CA PHE A 9 -13.55 -3.01 -8.41
C PHE A 9 -13.29 -4.29 -9.20
N TYR A 10 -12.68 -5.30 -8.60
CA TYR A 10 -12.50 -6.60 -9.22
C TYR A 10 -13.85 -7.21 -9.66
N ARG A 11 -14.88 -7.13 -8.83
CA ARG A 11 -16.24 -7.59 -9.20
C ARG A 11 -16.85 -6.81 -10.35
N LEU A 12 -16.45 -5.57 -10.56
CA LEU A 12 -16.84 -4.74 -11.70
C LEU A 12 -16.00 -5.01 -12.96
N GLY A 13 -15.10 -6.01 -12.92
CA GLY A 13 -14.28 -6.40 -14.07
C GLY A 13 -12.91 -5.75 -14.15
N TRP A 14 -12.52 -4.97 -13.13
CA TRP A 14 -11.15 -4.44 -13.04
C TRP A 14 -10.17 -5.56 -12.78
N THR A 15 -8.94 -5.37 -13.22
CA THR A 15 -7.80 -6.24 -12.91
C THR A 15 -6.71 -5.43 -12.21
N GLY A 16 -5.89 -6.10 -11.43
CA GLY A 16 -4.86 -5.43 -10.65
C GLY A 16 -3.67 -6.30 -10.33
N LEU A 17 -2.71 -5.67 -9.68
CA LEU A 17 -1.56 -6.30 -9.07
C LEU A 17 -1.77 -6.31 -7.54
N ASN A 18 -1.85 -7.51 -6.97
CA ASN A 18 -1.92 -7.70 -5.51
C ASN A 18 -0.56 -8.11 -4.99
N VAL A 19 -0.13 -7.47 -3.92
CA VAL A 19 1.14 -7.75 -3.25
C VAL A 19 0.86 -8.04 -1.78
N ASP A 20 1.37 -9.15 -1.30
CA ASP A 20 1.24 -9.53 0.11
C ASP A 20 2.47 -10.36 0.50
N ALA A 21 3.06 -10.04 1.64
CA ALA A 21 4.25 -10.74 2.12
C ALA A 21 3.93 -12.07 2.83
N LEU A 22 2.67 -12.29 3.23
CA LEU A 22 2.28 -13.48 3.98
C LEU A 22 2.43 -14.73 3.09
N PRO A 23 3.29 -15.70 3.47
CA PRO A 23 3.47 -16.94 2.71
C PRO A 23 2.16 -17.71 2.50
N GLY A 24 1.90 -18.12 1.26
CA GLY A 24 0.69 -18.85 0.86
C GLY A 24 -0.48 -17.97 0.40
N THR A 25 -0.43 -16.66 0.61
CA THR A 25 -1.48 -15.71 0.21
C THR A 25 -1.70 -15.72 -1.31
N ALA A 26 -0.65 -15.86 -2.10
CA ALA A 26 -0.77 -15.91 -3.57
C ALA A 26 -1.69 -17.06 -4.05
N ASN A 27 -1.69 -18.20 -3.38
CA ASN A 27 -2.58 -19.31 -3.73
C ASN A 27 -4.06 -18.98 -3.47
N LEU A 28 -4.34 -18.24 -2.38
CA LEU A 28 -5.68 -17.79 -2.06
C LEU A 28 -6.17 -16.78 -3.09
N PHE A 29 -5.35 -15.78 -3.41
CA PHE A 29 -5.69 -14.76 -4.41
C PHE A 29 -5.92 -15.37 -5.80
N ARG A 30 -5.07 -16.29 -6.27
CA ARG A 30 -5.27 -16.97 -7.57
C ARG A 30 -6.61 -17.69 -7.67
N ARG A 31 -7.11 -18.24 -6.57
CA ARG A 31 -8.44 -18.88 -6.53
C ARG A 31 -9.57 -17.86 -6.55
N MET A 32 -9.44 -16.77 -5.81
CA MET A 32 -10.50 -15.79 -5.63
C MET A 32 -10.49 -14.71 -6.71
N ARG A 33 -9.32 -14.40 -7.27
CA ARG A 33 -9.08 -13.30 -8.22
C ARG A 33 -8.15 -13.76 -9.35
N PRO A 34 -8.56 -14.78 -10.15
CA PRO A 34 -7.69 -15.40 -11.16
C PRO A 34 -7.28 -14.46 -12.30
N LYS A 35 -7.95 -13.30 -12.45
CA LYS A 35 -7.60 -12.30 -13.47
C LYS A 35 -6.52 -11.32 -12.99
N ASP A 36 -6.21 -11.31 -11.70
CA ASP A 36 -5.19 -10.44 -11.14
C ASP A 36 -3.81 -11.09 -11.16
N ILE A 37 -2.80 -10.27 -11.25
CA ILE A 37 -1.43 -10.66 -10.94
C ILE A 37 -1.28 -10.65 -9.41
N THR A 38 -0.72 -11.70 -8.84
CA THR A 38 -0.45 -11.74 -7.40
C THR A 38 1.00 -12.10 -7.15
N VAL A 39 1.69 -11.27 -6.37
CA VAL A 39 3.08 -11.43 -6.00
C VAL A 39 3.19 -11.55 -4.48
N GLU A 40 3.88 -12.59 -4.04
CA GLU A 40 4.13 -12.87 -2.63
C GLU A 40 5.52 -12.36 -2.26
N CYS A 41 5.60 -11.12 -1.81
CA CYS A 41 6.84 -10.47 -1.36
C CYS A 41 6.54 -9.26 -0.47
N GLY A 42 7.54 -8.82 0.28
CA GLY A 42 7.49 -7.53 0.97
C GLY A 42 7.90 -6.38 0.05
N ILE A 43 7.37 -5.19 0.34
CA ILE A 43 7.84 -3.94 -0.26
C ILE A 43 8.48 -3.09 0.82
N GLY A 44 9.64 -2.50 0.53
CA GLY A 44 10.38 -1.66 1.46
C GLY A 44 11.21 -0.61 0.74
N ALA A 45 11.95 0.19 1.50
CA ALA A 45 12.78 1.28 0.98
C ALA A 45 13.90 0.81 0.03
N LYS A 46 14.37 -0.43 0.21
CA LYS A 46 15.45 -1.05 -0.59
C LYS A 46 15.28 -2.57 -0.65
N GLU A 47 15.98 -3.19 -1.59
CA GLU A 47 16.03 -4.64 -1.70
C GLU A 47 16.78 -5.29 -0.55
N GLY A 48 16.38 -6.49 -0.16
CA GLY A 48 17.02 -7.26 0.88
C GLY A 48 16.08 -8.20 1.61
N PHE A 49 16.30 -8.35 2.90
CA PHE A 49 15.46 -9.15 3.79
C PHE A 49 15.05 -8.30 4.99
N LEU A 50 13.79 -8.39 5.39
CA LEU A 50 13.29 -7.80 6.62
C LEU A 50 12.65 -8.86 7.51
N THR A 51 12.65 -8.62 8.81
CA THR A 51 11.94 -9.47 9.77
C THR A 51 10.44 -9.21 9.64
N TYR A 52 9.69 -10.23 9.26
CA TYR A 52 8.24 -10.23 9.22
C TYR A 52 7.68 -10.76 10.53
N PHE A 53 6.85 -9.99 11.20
CA PHE A 53 6.17 -10.33 12.44
C PHE A 53 4.76 -10.82 12.10
N ALA A 54 4.54 -12.13 12.21
CA ALA A 54 3.23 -12.72 12.01
C ALA A 54 2.47 -12.77 13.33
N PHE A 55 1.26 -12.24 13.34
CA PHE A 55 0.35 -12.22 14.49
C PHE A 55 -0.67 -13.35 14.39
N ASN A 56 -1.32 -13.65 15.52
CA ASN A 56 -2.48 -14.52 15.59
C ASN A 56 -3.70 -13.95 14.82
N ASP A 57 -3.73 -12.66 14.51
CA ASP A 57 -4.62 -12.03 13.51
C ASP A 57 -3.76 -11.53 12.34
N PRO A 58 -3.90 -12.13 11.14
CA PRO A 58 -3.09 -11.74 9.97
C PRO A 58 -3.25 -10.28 9.53
N ALA A 59 -4.33 -9.60 9.92
CA ALA A 59 -4.53 -8.19 9.63
C ALA A 59 -3.53 -7.27 10.36
N LEU A 60 -2.83 -7.79 11.36
CA LEU A 60 -1.84 -7.05 12.15
C LEU A 60 -0.40 -7.36 11.76
N ASN A 61 -0.20 -8.25 10.78
CA ASN A 61 1.13 -8.63 10.33
C ASN A 61 1.92 -7.41 9.83
N THR A 62 3.19 -7.32 10.18
CA THR A 62 4.00 -6.15 9.86
C THR A 62 5.49 -6.49 9.72
N PHE A 63 6.23 -5.66 8.99
CA PHE A 63 7.69 -5.62 9.00
C PHE A 63 8.24 -4.59 10.00
N SER A 64 7.40 -3.72 10.56
CA SER A 64 7.80 -2.72 11.54
C SER A 64 7.94 -3.35 12.93
N ALA A 65 9.16 -3.38 13.46
CA ALA A 65 9.41 -3.85 14.83
C ALA A 65 8.66 -2.98 15.86
N GLN A 66 8.58 -1.68 15.63
CA GLN A 66 7.85 -0.74 16.49
C GLN A 66 6.35 -1.05 16.53
N GLU A 67 5.73 -1.27 15.36
CA GLU A 67 4.31 -1.64 15.29
C GLU A 67 4.07 -3.02 15.88
N ALA A 68 4.98 -3.97 15.65
CA ALA A 68 4.87 -5.29 16.24
C ALA A 68 4.90 -5.23 17.77
N GLU A 69 5.78 -4.42 18.36
CA GLU A 69 5.83 -4.23 19.81
C GLU A 69 4.56 -3.54 20.33
N ARG A 70 4.12 -2.47 19.68
CA ARG A 70 2.91 -1.72 20.06
C ARG A 70 1.65 -2.57 20.06
N LYS A 71 1.53 -3.51 19.09
CA LYS A 71 0.34 -4.37 18.92
C LYS A 71 0.41 -5.68 19.72
N ASN A 72 1.58 -6.05 20.22
CA ASN A 72 1.80 -7.33 20.92
C ASN A 72 1.27 -7.31 22.36
N HIS A 73 -0.04 -7.22 22.52
CA HIS A 73 -0.73 -7.27 23.80
C HIS A 73 -2.11 -7.97 23.63
N PRO A 74 -2.63 -8.62 24.68
CA PRO A 74 -3.91 -9.34 24.58
C PRO A 74 -5.04 -8.50 23.96
N PRO A 75 -5.86 -9.08 23.04
CA PRO A 75 -5.86 -10.50 22.64
C PRO A 75 -4.84 -10.83 21.51
N TYR A 76 -4.05 -9.88 21.07
CA TYR A 76 -3.13 -10.02 19.95
C TYR A 76 -1.71 -10.38 20.44
N HIS A 77 -1.02 -11.24 19.69
CA HIS A 77 0.37 -11.57 19.97
C HIS A 77 1.10 -12.06 18.71
N VAL A 78 2.40 -11.84 18.67
CA VAL A 78 3.27 -12.36 17.61
C VAL A 78 3.39 -13.87 17.76
N VAL A 79 3.01 -14.63 16.73
CA VAL A 79 3.09 -16.10 16.70
C VAL A 79 4.35 -16.59 15.98
N ASN A 80 4.92 -15.77 15.09
CA ASN A 80 6.12 -16.14 14.35
C ASN A 80 6.92 -14.90 13.93
N LYS A 81 8.24 -15.08 13.75
CA LYS A 81 9.16 -14.10 13.16
C LYS A 81 9.96 -14.81 12.09
N VAL A 82 9.94 -14.30 10.87
CA VAL A 82 10.63 -14.89 9.72
C VAL A 82 11.28 -13.80 8.87
N GLN A 83 12.46 -14.12 8.30
CA GLN A 83 13.09 -13.24 7.32
C GLN A 83 12.44 -13.45 5.96
N LEU A 84 11.82 -12.40 5.42
CA LEU A 84 11.21 -12.44 4.09
C LEU A 84 11.94 -11.48 3.13
N PRO A 85 12.02 -11.83 1.85
CA PRO A 85 12.60 -10.95 0.85
C PRO A 85 11.71 -9.73 0.65
N VAL A 86 12.34 -8.59 0.48
CA VAL A 86 11.69 -7.32 0.14
C VAL A 86 12.34 -6.71 -1.09
N MET A 87 11.55 -5.98 -1.85
CA MET A 87 12.02 -5.20 -2.99
C MET A 87 11.42 -3.80 -2.97
N THR A 88 11.89 -2.91 -3.82
CA THR A 88 11.28 -1.58 -3.99
C THR A 88 9.99 -1.69 -4.80
N LEU A 89 9.06 -0.76 -4.59
CA LEU A 89 7.83 -0.69 -5.39
C LEU A 89 8.15 -0.49 -6.88
N ALA A 90 9.10 0.39 -7.20
CA ALA A 90 9.53 0.61 -8.58
C ALA A 90 10.00 -0.69 -9.26
N LYS A 91 10.82 -1.50 -8.58
CA LYS A 91 11.28 -2.78 -9.12
C LYS A 91 10.15 -3.79 -9.32
N LEU A 92 9.22 -3.87 -8.36
CA LEU A 92 8.04 -4.72 -8.52
C LEU A 92 7.24 -4.33 -9.76
N LEU A 93 6.97 -3.04 -9.91
CA LEU A 93 6.19 -2.54 -11.05
C LEU A 93 6.92 -2.75 -12.38
N ASP A 94 8.25 -2.59 -12.42
CA ASP A 94 9.09 -2.93 -13.58
C ASP A 94 8.95 -4.39 -14.03
N GLN A 95 8.82 -5.29 -13.07
CA GLN A 95 8.74 -6.72 -13.33
C GLN A 95 7.34 -7.19 -13.70
N GLN A 96 6.31 -6.56 -13.18
CA GLN A 96 4.95 -7.08 -13.21
C GLN A 96 4.00 -6.30 -14.11
N LEU A 97 4.21 -5.00 -14.29
CA LEU A 97 3.32 -4.20 -15.14
C LEU A 97 3.77 -4.21 -16.60
N PRO A 98 2.84 -4.41 -17.55
CA PRO A 98 3.11 -4.15 -18.97
C PRO A 98 3.60 -2.72 -19.19
N LYS A 99 4.57 -2.54 -20.07
CA LYS A 99 5.11 -1.21 -20.40
C LYS A 99 4.01 -0.26 -20.86
N GLY A 100 3.97 0.92 -20.27
CA GLY A 100 3.01 1.97 -20.63
C GLY A 100 1.60 1.76 -20.07
N MET A 101 1.39 0.75 -19.23
CA MET A 101 0.10 0.57 -18.55
C MET A 101 -0.12 1.68 -17.53
N ALA A 102 -1.24 2.39 -17.68
CA ALA A 102 -1.66 3.39 -16.69
C ALA A 102 -2.22 2.71 -15.43
N ILE A 103 -1.93 3.28 -14.28
CA ILE A 103 -2.46 2.85 -12.99
C ILE A 103 -3.60 3.78 -12.59
N ASP A 104 -4.82 3.26 -12.50
CA ASP A 104 -5.97 4.07 -12.10
C ASP A 104 -5.93 4.42 -10.61
N PHE A 105 -5.65 3.44 -9.75
CA PHE A 105 -5.38 3.70 -8.35
C PHE A 105 -4.39 2.70 -7.76
N MET A 106 -3.71 3.13 -6.70
CA MET A 106 -2.85 2.32 -5.85
C MET A 106 -3.32 2.45 -4.41
N THR A 107 -3.37 1.34 -3.69
CA THR A 107 -3.62 1.33 -2.24
C THR A 107 -2.43 0.73 -1.53
N VAL A 108 -1.96 1.43 -0.49
CA VAL A 108 -0.84 1.03 0.37
C VAL A 108 -1.36 0.97 1.80
N ASP A 109 -1.21 -0.20 2.40
CA ASP A 109 -1.60 -0.49 3.77
C ASP A 109 -0.66 -1.62 4.22
N THR A 110 0.42 -1.23 4.87
CA THR A 110 1.55 -2.12 5.20
C THR A 110 1.87 -2.13 6.69
N GLU A 111 0.92 -1.61 7.48
CA GLU A 111 0.99 -1.67 8.93
C GLU A 111 2.31 -1.09 9.47
N GLY A 112 2.67 0.12 8.97
CA GLY A 112 3.79 0.91 9.45
C GLY A 112 5.01 1.03 8.54
N LEU A 113 5.00 0.43 7.33
CA LEU A 113 6.01 0.69 6.29
C LEU A 113 5.49 1.53 5.12
N ASP A 114 4.33 2.14 5.25
CA ASP A 114 3.63 2.85 4.18
C ASP A 114 4.49 3.94 3.56
N HIS A 115 5.25 4.68 4.39
CA HIS A 115 6.19 5.68 3.90
C HIS A 115 7.29 5.07 3.02
N ASP A 116 7.90 3.98 3.47
CA ASP A 116 8.98 3.30 2.76
C ASP A 116 8.50 2.77 1.41
N VAL A 117 7.29 2.21 1.37
CA VAL A 117 6.65 1.74 0.13
C VAL A 117 6.46 2.90 -0.83
N ILE A 118 5.83 3.99 -0.39
CA ILE A 118 5.57 5.20 -1.20
C ILE A 118 6.88 5.84 -1.68
N ALA A 119 7.90 5.91 -0.81
CA ALA A 119 9.20 6.50 -1.14
C ALA A 119 10.00 5.65 -2.13
N SER A 120 9.74 4.34 -2.21
CA SER A 120 10.46 3.41 -3.10
C SER A 120 9.87 3.33 -4.52
N ASN A 121 8.84 4.13 -4.82
CA ASN A 121 8.25 4.22 -6.15
C ASN A 121 9.07 5.14 -7.07
N ASP A 122 9.04 4.86 -8.37
CA ASP A 122 9.49 5.76 -9.43
C ASP A 122 8.28 6.58 -9.93
N TRP A 123 8.11 7.78 -9.38
CA TRP A 123 6.94 8.65 -9.64
C TRP A 123 6.92 9.25 -11.04
N ASP A 124 8.01 9.25 -11.76
CA ASP A 124 8.06 9.67 -13.17
C ASP A 124 7.53 8.59 -14.11
N ARG A 125 7.72 7.33 -13.74
CA ARG A 125 7.30 6.17 -14.54
C ARG A 125 5.98 5.56 -14.11
N TYR A 126 5.75 5.45 -12.81
CA TYR A 126 4.57 4.82 -12.21
C TYR A 126 3.78 5.84 -11.42
N ARG A 127 2.82 6.43 -12.10
CA ARG A 127 2.05 7.56 -11.59
C ARG A 127 0.55 7.23 -11.52
N PRO A 128 0.06 6.61 -10.44
CA PRO A 128 -1.35 6.32 -10.24
C PRO A 128 -2.18 7.62 -10.27
N LYS A 129 -3.40 7.56 -10.82
CA LYS A 129 -4.33 8.70 -10.76
C LYS A 129 -4.76 9.00 -9.33
N VAL A 130 -4.90 7.94 -8.51
CA VAL A 130 -5.27 8.03 -7.09
C VAL A 130 -4.33 7.15 -6.27
N VAL A 131 -3.90 7.68 -5.12
CA VAL A 131 -3.15 6.94 -4.11
C VAL A 131 -3.97 6.92 -2.82
N LEU A 132 -4.28 5.72 -2.35
CA LEU A 132 -4.80 5.48 -1.01
C LEU A 132 -3.63 5.02 -0.14
N VAL A 133 -3.41 5.67 0.98
CA VAL A 133 -2.33 5.28 1.89
C VAL A 133 -2.80 5.33 3.33
N GLU A 134 -2.45 4.32 4.11
CA GLU A 134 -2.69 4.34 5.54
C GLU A 134 -1.65 5.24 6.22
N LEU A 135 -2.12 6.20 7.01
CA LEU A 135 -1.28 7.05 7.85
C LEU A 135 -1.74 6.91 9.30
N LEU A 136 -1.09 6.00 10.01
CA LEU A 136 -1.43 5.71 11.41
C LEU A 136 -1.23 6.94 12.28
N ASN A 137 -2.14 7.13 13.25
CA ASN A 137 -2.11 8.22 14.23
C ASN A 137 -1.96 9.63 13.62
N THR A 138 -2.48 9.83 12.39
CA THR A 138 -2.36 11.08 11.66
C THR A 138 -3.74 11.73 11.50
N GLY A 139 -3.90 12.96 11.98
CA GLY A 139 -5.04 13.81 11.68
C GLY A 139 -4.84 14.63 10.40
N ILE A 140 -5.89 15.28 9.92
CA ILE A 140 -5.78 16.19 8.76
C ILE A 140 -4.84 17.36 9.09
N ALA A 141 -4.88 17.84 10.33
CA ALA A 141 -4.00 18.94 10.78
C ALA A 141 -2.51 18.56 10.80
N ASP A 142 -2.20 17.26 10.89
CA ASP A 142 -0.83 16.77 10.97
C ASP A 142 -0.18 16.55 9.59
N LEU A 143 -0.98 16.60 8.52
CA LEU A 143 -0.49 16.34 7.16
C LEU A 143 0.69 17.21 6.73
N PRO A 144 0.74 18.52 7.06
CA PRO A 144 1.89 19.36 6.68
C PRO A 144 3.23 18.86 7.24
N SER A 145 3.20 18.13 8.35
CA SER A 145 4.40 17.54 8.97
C SER A 145 4.62 16.07 8.61
N ASN A 146 3.60 15.38 8.08
CA ASN A 146 3.68 13.95 7.76
C ASN A 146 4.58 13.73 6.53
N PRO A 147 5.64 12.87 6.62
CA PRO A 147 6.62 12.69 5.55
C PRO A 147 6.01 12.10 4.28
N THR A 148 5.05 11.18 4.39
CA THR A 148 4.37 10.55 3.24
C THR A 148 3.49 11.57 2.52
N ALA A 149 2.74 12.38 3.26
CA ALA A 149 1.90 13.42 2.69
C ALA A 149 2.77 14.47 1.97
N ARG A 150 3.88 14.90 2.57
CA ARG A 150 4.83 15.84 1.95
C ARG A 150 5.45 15.28 0.67
N LEU A 151 5.82 14.00 0.66
CA LEU A 151 6.33 13.33 -0.52
C LEU A 151 5.28 13.35 -1.64
N LEU A 152 4.04 12.91 -1.36
CA LEU A 152 2.97 12.90 -2.35
C LEU A 152 2.63 14.31 -2.85
N GLN A 153 2.61 15.31 -1.98
CA GLN A 153 2.45 16.71 -2.40
C GLN A 153 3.59 17.17 -3.30
N GLY A 154 4.84 16.84 -2.99
CA GLY A 154 6.01 17.11 -3.85
C GLY A 154 5.89 16.43 -5.22
N GLN A 155 5.22 15.29 -5.29
CA GLN A 155 4.87 14.59 -6.53
C GLN A 155 3.56 15.10 -7.16
N ARG A 156 3.09 16.29 -6.79
CA ARG A 156 1.88 16.95 -7.32
C ARG A 156 0.60 16.11 -7.13
N TYR A 157 0.47 15.45 -5.98
CA TYR A 157 -0.79 14.91 -5.50
C TYR A 157 -1.40 15.87 -4.47
N GLN A 158 -2.72 15.94 -4.46
CA GLN A 158 -3.46 16.71 -3.46
C GLN A 158 -4.38 15.80 -2.65
N LEU A 159 -4.56 16.14 -1.37
CA LEU A 159 -5.52 15.43 -0.53
C LEU A 159 -6.93 15.62 -1.09
N TYR A 160 -7.65 14.53 -1.24
CA TYR A 160 -9.05 14.53 -1.67
C TYR A 160 -10.01 14.17 -0.54
N ALA A 161 -9.68 13.11 0.23
CA ALA A 161 -10.53 12.62 1.29
C ALA A 161 -9.71 11.87 2.36
N LYS A 162 -10.35 11.64 3.51
CA LYS A 162 -9.83 10.80 4.59
C LYS A 162 -10.97 9.95 5.17
N THR A 163 -10.69 8.67 5.40
CA THR A 163 -11.57 7.75 6.15
C THR A 163 -10.74 7.01 7.19
N CYS A 164 -11.10 7.10 8.47
CA CYS A 164 -10.28 6.54 9.56
C CYS A 164 -8.79 6.86 9.39
N ASN A 165 -7.96 5.87 9.07
CA ASN A 165 -6.52 6.02 8.86
C ASN A 165 -6.13 6.13 7.38
N THR A 166 -7.06 5.89 6.44
CA THR A 166 -6.75 5.92 5.01
C THR A 166 -6.95 7.32 4.44
N PHE A 167 -5.92 7.84 3.81
CA PHE A 167 -5.90 9.11 3.09
C PHE A 167 -5.93 8.88 1.59
N PHE A 168 -6.73 9.67 0.90
CA PHE A 168 -6.92 9.59 -0.54
C PHE A 168 -6.24 10.80 -1.18
N PHE A 169 -5.22 10.54 -1.96
CA PHE A 169 -4.51 11.57 -2.72
C PHE A 169 -4.79 11.41 -4.21
N VAL A 170 -5.03 12.51 -4.89
CA VAL A 170 -5.34 12.54 -6.33
C VAL A 170 -4.26 13.30 -7.06
N ALA A 171 -3.76 12.74 -8.16
CA ALA A 171 -2.81 13.43 -9.04
C ALA A 171 -3.46 14.69 -9.62
N GLN A 172 -2.74 15.81 -9.66
CA GLN A 172 -3.28 17.08 -10.14
C GLN A 172 -3.87 17.00 -11.53
N GLU A 173 -3.23 16.26 -12.43
CA GLU A 173 -3.70 16.02 -13.79
C GLU A 173 -4.99 15.18 -13.88
N ALA A 174 -5.33 14.42 -12.83
CA ALA A 174 -6.56 13.65 -12.73
C ALA A 174 -7.69 14.42 -12.00
N ALA A 175 -7.34 15.43 -11.22
CA ALA A 175 -8.26 16.18 -10.36
C ALA A 175 -9.36 16.93 -11.15
N HIS A 176 -9.07 17.40 -12.35
CA HIS A 176 -10.03 18.10 -13.20
C HIS A 176 -11.30 17.29 -13.53
N ARG A 177 -11.18 15.96 -13.54
CA ARG A 177 -12.33 15.08 -13.79
C ARG A 177 -13.30 15.00 -12.61
N TRP A 178 -12.89 15.46 -11.43
CA TRP A 178 -13.62 15.28 -10.17
C TRP A 178 -13.98 16.60 -9.49
N ASN A 179 -13.89 17.73 -10.21
CA ASN A 179 -14.15 19.09 -9.67
C ASN A 179 -13.38 19.39 -8.36
N VAL A 180 -12.18 18.86 -8.21
CA VAL A 180 -11.30 19.19 -7.08
C VAL A 180 -10.72 20.56 -7.35
N GLN A 181 -11.31 21.60 -6.74
CA GLN A 181 -10.73 22.96 -6.78
C GLN A 181 -9.45 22.94 -5.92
N SER A 182 -8.36 23.45 -6.48
CA SER A 182 -7.15 23.74 -5.72
C SER A 182 -7.48 24.80 -4.66
N ALA A 183 -7.37 24.44 -3.38
CA ALA A 183 -7.44 25.36 -2.28
C ALA A 183 -6.17 26.19 -2.19
#